data_3deb32f21fe299d1cbd7e0dc2acc14f5
#
_entry.id   3deb32f21fe299d1cbd7e0dc2acc14f5
#
_cell.length_a   1.000
_cell.length_b   1.000
_cell.length_c   1.000
_cell.angle_alpha   90.00
_cell.angle_beta   90.00
_cell.angle_gamma   90.00
#
_symmetry.space_group_name_H-M   'P 1'
#
loop_
_entity.id
_entity.type
_entity.pdbx_description
1 polymer ?
#
loop_
_entity_poly.entity_id
_entity_poly.type
_entity_poly.pdbx_seq_one_letter_code
_entity_poly.pdbx_strand_id
1 'polypeptide(L)'
;MRKLALSDDILLSVDKPARYIGGELNSRDKRLEDVDIRFVMCFPDVYEIGMSHIGMQIIYDMLNKREDTFCERLFSPWVDLDKVLREKNIPLFSLESQENVKDADILGITLQYEMCYTNILQVLELSQIPMYAKDRGEEYPIVIGGGPCSYNPEPLAPFFDIFYIGEGEVVYDKLLDLYKECKKNGLSKHEFLRKAAKLDGMYVPEFYEVSYKEDGTIASFTPNYEDVPSVVHRVVVQNMDTVSYLSKPVVPFIKVTQDRVVLEIMRGCIRGCRFCQAGNVYRPQREHSLEYLINYAKTMLDITGAEEISLSSLSSSDYSQLDKLLDFLLEYTKDRGINISLPSLRIDAFSLDVMSKVQDVKKSSLTFAPEAGTQRLRDVINKGITEEDILSGSMEAFKGGWNKVKLYFMLGLPTETEEDIKGIPLLCEKIAENYYSIPKDQRIGKVSITASSSFFVPKPFTPFQWAKMETEEEYLRRAHLVKDTFREQLNQKSMKYQYHDAEVTLLEGLMARGDRKIADVIVNAYQNGAMYDSWSDQFNLEYWLKAYEQTGIDPGFYTLRQRDLDEIFPWDFIDSGVTKEFLIREWKTAHEDKISPNCRQQCLGCGARKYNGGVCLEGKN
;
A
#
# COMPACT_ATOMS: atom_id res chain seq x y z
N MET A 1 7.46 36.86 9.50
CA MET A 1 7.69 35.50 10.04
C MET A 1 6.39 34.77 9.95
N ARG A 2 6.35 33.56 9.43
CA ARG A 2 5.17 32.70 9.40
C ARG A 2 4.72 32.42 10.84
N LYS A 3 3.43 32.57 11.16
CA LYS A 3 2.89 32.21 12.46
C LYS A 3 2.86 30.69 12.56
N LEU A 4 3.44 30.10 13.59
CA LEU A 4 3.35 28.68 13.88
C LEU A 4 2.22 28.42 14.89
N ALA A 5 1.56 27.28 14.77
CA ALA A 5 0.52 26.84 15.73
C ALA A 5 1.12 26.51 17.10
N LEU A 6 2.34 25.99 17.11
CA LEU A 6 3.06 25.61 18.33
C LEU A 6 4.05 26.70 18.74
N SER A 7 4.15 26.95 20.05
CA SER A 7 5.19 27.82 20.62
C SER A 7 6.58 27.15 20.57
N ASP A 8 7.63 27.95 20.63
CA ASP A 8 9.01 27.45 20.64
C ASP A 8 9.26 26.46 21.78
N ASP A 9 8.69 26.68 22.96
CA ASP A 9 8.83 25.77 24.11
C ASP A 9 8.29 24.37 23.80
N ILE A 10 7.15 24.27 23.07
CA ILE A 10 6.58 22.99 22.66
C ILE A 10 7.46 22.36 21.58
N LEU A 11 7.85 23.12 20.57
CA LEU A 11 8.71 22.62 19.50
C LEU A 11 10.06 22.09 20.01
N LEU A 12 10.63 22.73 21.02
CA LEU A 12 11.89 22.30 21.66
C LEU A 12 11.70 21.10 22.60
N SER A 13 10.47 20.76 22.97
CA SER A 13 10.17 19.62 23.86
C SER A 13 9.90 18.31 23.14
N VAL A 14 9.73 18.34 21.81
CA VAL A 14 9.40 17.15 21.00
C VAL A 14 10.59 16.70 20.17
N ASP A 15 10.62 15.39 19.86
CA ASP A 15 11.57 14.84 18.91
C ASP A 15 11.23 15.33 17.49
N LYS A 16 12.25 15.77 16.74
CA LYS A 16 12.12 16.22 15.35
C LYS A 16 11.05 17.31 15.13
N PRO A 17 11.19 18.49 15.71
CA PRO A 17 10.20 19.57 15.57
C PRO A 17 9.94 19.98 14.11
N ALA A 18 10.86 19.68 13.19
CA ALA A 18 10.70 19.94 11.76
C ALA A 18 9.55 19.13 11.11
N ARG A 19 9.02 18.12 11.77
CA ARG A 19 7.78 17.41 11.36
C ARG A 19 6.55 18.33 11.34
N TYR A 20 6.56 19.42 12.13
CA TYR A 20 5.37 20.18 12.50
C TYR A 20 5.38 21.64 12.04
N ILE A 21 6.49 22.12 11.48
CA ILE A 21 6.64 23.54 11.15
C ILE A 21 6.22 23.92 9.72
N GLY A 22 6.19 22.98 8.77
CA GLY A 22 5.91 23.26 7.35
C GLY A 22 6.86 24.30 6.73
N GLY A 23 6.48 24.84 5.58
CA GLY A 23 7.26 25.90 4.90
C GLY A 23 8.47 25.38 4.11
N GLU A 24 8.48 24.12 3.77
CA GLU A 24 9.52 23.46 2.96
C GLU A 24 9.56 24.03 1.55
N LEU A 25 10.70 23.87 0.88
CA LEU A 25 10.87 24.27 -0.51
C LEU A 25 9.78 23.61 -1.39
N ASN A 26 9.14 24.41 -2.23
CA ASN A 26 8.01 24.02 -3.10
C ASN A 26 6.69 23.70 -2.37
N SER A 27 6.57 23.84 -1.05
CA SER A 27 5.27 23.83 -0.40
C SER A 27 4.41 24.98 -0.93
N ARG A 28 3.10 24.76 -0.99
CA ARG A 28 2.17 25.77 -1.50
C ARG A 28 1.85 26.78 -0.41
N ASP A 29 1.69 28.02 -0.82
CA ASP A 29 1.28 29.12 0.05
C ASP A 29 0.12 29.86 -0.65
N LYS A 30 -1.11 29.64 -0.16
CA LYS A 30 -2.32 30.34 -0.59
C LYS A 30 -2.99 30.93 0.64
N ARG A 31 -3.63 32.07 0.47
CA ARG A 31 -4.44 32.63 1.56
C ARG A 31 -5.80 31.93 1.60
N LEU A 32 -6.27 31.60 2.79
CA LEU A 32 -7.54 30.88 2.97
C LEU A 32 -8.73 31.71 2.46
N GLU A 33 -8.66 33.03 2.53
CA GLU A 33 -9.70 33.94 2.02
C GLU A 33 -9.78 34.01 0.49
N ASP A 34 -8.76 33.52 -0.23
CA ASP A 34 -8.71 33.57 -1.70
C ASP A 34 -9.20 32.28 -2.37
N VAL A 35 -9.60 31.25 -1.60
CA VAL A 35 -10.02 29.95 -2.12
C VAL A 35 -11.44 29.61 -1.67
N ASP A 36 -12.16 28.86 -2.51
CA ASP A 36 -13.52 28.38 -2.21
C ASP A 36 -13.49 27.11 -1.35
N ILE A 37 -12.42 26.32 -1.47
CA ILE A 37 -12.26 24.99 -0.84
C ILE A 37 -10.92 24.89 -0.12
N ARG A 38 -10.98 24.62 1.17
CA ARG A 38 -9.84 24.20 1.98
C ARG A 38 -9.85 22.68 2.12
N PHE A 39 -8.86 22.01 1.52
CA PHE A 39 -8.70 20.56 1.56
C PHE A 39 -7.49 20.19 2.41
N VAL A 40 -7.66 19.42 3.48
CA VAL A 40 -6.54 18.91 4.27
C VAL A 40 -6.30 17.45 3.88
N MET A 41 -5.11 17.16 3.35
CA MET A 41 -4.69 15.82 2.94
C MET A 41 -3.86 15.17 4.03
N CYS A 42 -4.41 14.15 4.68
CA CYS A 42 -3.79 13.45 5.80
C CYS A 42 -3.17 12.12 5.38
N PHE A 43 -1.94 11.91 5.80
CA PHE A 43 -1.32 10.58 5.86
C PHE A 43 -1.30 10.12 7.33
N PRO A 44 -2.00 9.03 7.71
CA PRO A 44 -2.17 8.65 9.11
C PRO A 44 -0.96 7.89 9.69
N ASP A 45 0.24 8.44 9.50
CA ASP A 45 1.51 8.04 10.08
C ASP A 45 2.40 9.28 10.18
N VAL A 46 3.62 9.12 10.69
CA VAL A 46 4.57 10.22 10.85
C VAL A 46 5.00 10.86 9.52
N TYR A 47 5.45 12.09 9.60
CA TYR A 47 5.91 12.92 8.46
C TYR A 47 6.88 12.17 7.53
N GLU A 48 7.87 11.43 8.06
CA GLU A 48 8.89 10.77 7.25
C GLU A 48 8.32 9.64 6.38
N ILE A 49 7.27 8.97 6.84
CA ILE A 49 6.56 7.94 6.06
C ILE A 49 5.67 8.61 5.03
N GLY A 50 4.85 9.58 5.44
CA GLY A 50 3.90 10.25 4.56
C GLY A 50 4.57 11.05 3.44
N MET A 51 5.67 11.77 3.72
CA MET A 51 6.43 12.50 2.70
C MET A 51 7.19 11.58 1.73
N SER A 52 7.40 10.33 2.10
CA SER A 52 7.96 9.31 1.21
C SER A 52 6.92 8.73 0.24
N HIS A 53 5.63 9.04 0.42
CA HIS A 53 4.53 8.47 -0.34
C HIS A 53 4.19 9.32 -1.57
N ILE A 54 4.52 8.84 -2.77
CA ILE A 54 4.33 9.58 -4.02
C ILE A 54 2.85 9.93 -4.29
N GLY A 55 1.92 9.04 -3.96
CA GLY A 55 0.49 9.27 -4.17
C GLY A 55 -0.04 10.49 -3.42
N MET A 56 0.42 10.71 -2.18
CA MET A 56 0.09 11.91 -1.42
C MET A 56 0.60 13.18 -2.12
N GLN A 57 1.84 13.16 -2.61
CA GLN A 57 2.43 14.29 -3.31
C GLN A 57 1.72 14.59 -4.64
N ILE A 58 1.28 13.55 -5.39
CA ILE A 58 0.51 13.70 -6.63
C ILE A 58 -0.82 14.40 -6.36
N ILE A 59 -1.59 13.94 -5.37
CA ILE A 59 -2.89 14.53 -5.02
C ILE A 59 -2.70 15.97 -4.51
N TYR A 60 -1.71 16.20 -3.64
CA TYR A 60 -1.37 17.53 -3.14
C TYR A 60 -1.06 18.52 -4.29
N ASP A 61 -0.22 18.13 -5.25
CA ASP A 61 0.15 18.98 -6.39
C ASP A 61 -1.05 19.20 -7.33
N MET A 62 -1.81 18.14 -7.60
CA MET A 62 -2.99 18.18 -8.46
C MET A 62 -4.06 19.13 -7.91
N LEU A 63 -4.42 19.00 -6.64
CA LEU A 63 -5.43 19.84 -6.02
C LEU A 63 -4.97 21.31 -5.91
N ASN A 64 -3.67 21.54 -5.70
CA ASN A 64 -3.12 22.88 -5.63
C ASN A 64 -2.92 23.55 -7.01
N LYS A 65 -3.05 22.83 -8.13
CA LYS A 65 -3.13 23.43 -9.48
C LYS A 65 -4.47 24.14 -9.71
N ARG A 66 -5.51 23.77 -8.97
CA ARG A 66 -6.78 24.49 -8.96
C ARG A 66 -6.61 25.84 -8.28
N GLU A 67 -7.13 26.89 -8.87
CA GLU A 67 -7.08 28.26 -8.29
C GLU A 67 -8.03 28.38 -7.09
N ASP A 68 -9.16 27.67 -7.13
CA ASP A 68 -10.23 27.71 -6.14
C ASP A 68 -10.02 26.78 -4.93
N THR A 69 -8.93 26.01 -4.91
CA THR A 69 -8.67 24.99 -3.88
C THR A 69 -7.30 25.19 -3.24
N PHE A 70 -7.22 25.15 -1.92
CA PHE A 70 -5.97 25.03 -1.18
C PHE A 70 -5.87 23.66 -0.52
N CYS A 71 -4.97 22.83 -1.00
CA CYS A 71 -4.66 21.54 -0.40
C CYS A 71 -3.48 21.69 0.54
N GLU A 72 -3.66 21.30 1.78
CA GLU A 72 -2.67 21.34 2.85
C GLU A 72 -2.32 19.93 3.32
N ARG A 73 -1.10 19.73 3.84
CA ARG A 73 -0.65 18.42 4.34
C ARG A 73 -0.87 18.27 5.84
N LEU A 74 -1.17 17.04 6.24
CA LEU A 74 -1.32 16.63 7.63
C LEU A 74 -0.70 15.25 7.83
N PHE A 75 -0.06 15.05 8.99
CA PHE A 75 0.48 13.76 9.43
C PHE A 75 0.04 13.49 10.85
N SER A 76 -0.07 12.21 11.23
CA SER A 76 -0.29 11.85 12.63
C SER A 76 0.88 12.36 13.49
N PRO A 77 0.63 13.10 14.56
CA PRO A 77 1.68 13.54 15.46
C PRO A 77 2.24 12.37 16.26
N TRP A 78 3.56 12.27 16.37
CA TRP A 78 4.20 11.25 17.19
C TRP A 78 3.75 11.32 18.65
N VAL A 79 3.95 10.26 19.40
CA VAL A 79 3.45 10.10 20.78
C VAL A 79 3.84 11.23 21.74
N ASP A 80 4.97 11.86 21.53
CA ASP A 80 5.44 13.00 22.33
C ASP A 80 4.61 14.26 22.10
N LEU A 81 4.34 14.62 20.83
CA LEU A 81 3.47 15.75 20.51
C LEU A 81 2.01 15.43 20.80
N ASP A 82 1.53 14.20 20.55
CA ASP A 82 0.18 13.76 20.91
C ASP A 82 -0.13 14.07 22.38
N LYS A 83 0.79 13.66 23.27
CA LYS A 83 0.68 13.94 24.70
C LYS A 83 0.56 15.44 25.00
N VAL A 84 1.40 16.26 24.41
CA VAL A 84 1.39 17.72 24.64
C VAL A 84 0.09 18.35 24.12
N LEU A 85 -0.39 17.93 22.93
CA LEU A 85 -1.64 18.45 22.36
C LEU A 85 -2.83 18.15 23.29
N ARG A 86 -2.89 16.92 23.84
CA ARG A 86 -3.94 16.51 24.78
C ARG A 86 -3.86 17.29 26.09
N GLU A 87 -2.68 17.36 26.72
CA GLU A 87 -2.47 18.03 28.01
C GLU A 87 -2.80 19.53 27.94
N LYS A 88 -2.50 20.18 26.81
CA LYS A 88 -2.72 21.61 26.60
C LYS A 88 -4.01 21.95 25.86
N ASN A 89 -4.78 20.93 25.46
CA ASN A 89 -6.00 21.07 24.63
C ASN A 89 -5.76 21.92 23.38
N ILE A 90 -4.63 21.66 22.68
CA ILE A 90 -4.29 22.32 21.42
C ILE A 90 -4.87 21.46 20.29
N PRO A 91 -5.77 21.97 19.43
CA PRO A 91 -6.28 21.23 18.29
C PRO A 91 -5.21 20.96 17.24
N LEU A 92 -5.33 19.83 16.54
CA LEU A 92 -4.42 19.46 15.44
C LEU A 92 -4.57 20.45 14.28
N PHE A 93 -3.47 20.76 13.62
CA PHE A 93 -3.35 21.79 12.59
C PHE A 93 -2.64 21.26 11.35
N SER A 94 -2.91 21.88 10.20
CA SER A 94 -2.24 21.58 8.92
C SER A 94 -0.83 22.18 8.84
N LEU A 95 0.02 21.66 7.95
CA LEU A 95 1.40 22.16 7.81
C LEU A 95 1.48 23.49 7.08
N GLU A 96 0.65 23.75 6.07
CA GLU A 96 0.77 24.94 5.23
C GLU A 96 0.28 26.20 5.93
N SER A 97 -0.97 26.24 6.35
CA SER A 97 -1.56 27.44 7.01
C SER A 97 -1.29 27.47 8.52
N GLN A 98 -1.02 26.35 9.15
CA GLN A 98 -0.93 26.20 10.61
C GLN A 98 -2.28 26.46 11.33
N GLU A 99 -3.39 26.35 10.59
CA GLU A 99 -4.75 26.51 11.11
C GLU A 99 -5.41 25.17 11.44
N ASN A 100 -6.41 25.19 12.32
CA ASN A 100 -7.07 23.99 12.82
C ASN A 100 -7.66 23.15 11.67
N VAL A 101 -7.52 21.83 11.76
CA VAL A 101 -8.01 20.87 10.75
C VAL A 101 -9.54 20.86 10.69
N LYS A 102 -10.22 21.01 11.84
CA LYS A 102 -11.71 21.00 11.89
C LYS A 102 -12.37 22.11 11.07
N ASP A 103 -11.64 23.20 10.80
CA ASP A 103 -12.15 24.34 10.05
C ASP A 103 -11.98 24.16 8.52
N ALA A 104 -11.50 23.00 8.06
CA ALA A 104 -11.43 22.66 6.64
C ALA A 104 -12.80 22.30 6.07
N ASP A 105 -12.95 22.42 4.74
CA ASP A 105 -14.12 21.91 4.03
C ASP A 105 -14.08 20.38 3.88
N ILE A 106 -12.90 19.84 3.61
CA ILE A 106 -12.68 18.42 3.37
C ILE A 106 -11.41 17.96 4.09
N LEU A 107 -11.50 16.82 4.79
CA LEU A 107 -10.38 16.07 5.33
C LEU A 107 -10.23 14.76 4.54
N GLY A 108 -9.23 14.69 3.65
CA GLY A 108 -8.90 13.49 2.89
C GLY A 108 -7.85 12.65 3.63
N ILE A 109 -8.13 11.39 3.90
CA ILE A 109 -7.21 10.49 4.63
C ILE A 109 -6.77 9.35 3.71
N THR A 110 -5.44 9.15 3.57
CA THR A 110 -4.91 8.04 2.79
C THR A 110 -4.98 6.74 3.59
N LEU A 111 -5.49 5.68 2.98
CA LEU A 111 -5.66 4.35 3.59
C LEU A 111 -4.66 3.37 2.95
N GLN A 112 -3.41 3.42 3.40
CA GLN A 112 -2.32 2.67 2.77
C GLN A 112 -2.04 1.31 3.42
N TYR A 113 -2.28 1.21 4.72
CA TYR A 113 -2.00 0.02 5.51
C TYR A 113 -2.96 -0.10 6.69
N GLU A 114 -3.48 -1.28 6.93
CA GLU A 114 -4.51 -1.53 7.95
C GLU A 114 -4.03 -1.19 9.37
N MET A 115 -2.73 -1.37 9.66
CA MET A 115 -2.16 -1.09 10.99
C MET A 115 -2.07 0.41 11.33
N CYS A 116 -2.57 1.29 10.45
CA CYS A 116 -2.70 2.73 10.72
C CYS A 116 -4.13 3.13 11.11
N TYR A 117 -5.07 2.18 11.29
CA TYR A 117 -6.49 2.52 11.53
C TYR A 117 -6.70 3.25 12.86
N THR A 118 -5.98 2.91 13.92
CA THR A 118 -6.01 3.64 15.20
C THR A 118 -5.48 5.06 15.08
N ASN A 119 -4.49 5.30 14.21
CA ASN A 119 -3.98 6.66 13.96
C ASN A 119 -5.01 7.57 13.28
N ILE A 120 -5.97 7.00 12.52
CA ILE A 120 -7.09 7.77 11.96
C ILE A 120 -7.96 8.35 13.08
N LEU A 121 -8.25 7.53 14.10
CA LEU A 121 -9.01 7.99 15.26
C LEU A 121 -8.24 9.05 16.07
N GLN A 122 -6.92 8.90 16.20
CA GLN A 122 -6.03 9.91 16.79
C GLN A 122 -6.16 11.26 16.05
N VAL A 123 -6.09 11.23 14.72
CA VAL A 123 -6.20 12.45 13.89
C VAL A 123 -7.57 13.10 14.10
N LEU A 124 -8.66 12.35 14.07
CA LEU A 124 -10.01 12.88 14.28
C LEU A 124 -10.15 13.50 15.68
N GLU A 125 -9.74 12.78 16.72
CA GLU A 125 -9.85 13.24 18.11
C GLU A 125 -9.01 14.51 18.37
N LEU A 126 -7.74 14.50 17.99
CA LEU A 126 -6.86 15.66 18.16
C LEU A 126 -7.30 16.85 17.30
N SER A 127 -7.95 16.62 16.18
CA SER A 127 -8.58 17.68 15.38
C SER A 127 -9.89 18.19 15.97
N GLN A 128 -10.38 17.61 17.10
CA GLN A 128 -11.69 17.92 17.69
C GLN A 128 -12.85 17.67 16.71
N ILE A 129 -12.72 16.66 15.86
CA ILE A 129 -13.74 16.18 14.92
C ILE A 129 -14.37 14.92 15.52
N PRO A 130 -15.71 14.80 15.62
CA PRO A 130 -16.35 13.58 16.09
C PRO A 130 -15.88 12.36 15.29
N MET A 131 -15.51 11.26 15.99
CA MET A 131 -15.00 10.05 15.35
C MET A 131 -16.02 9.44 14.39
N TYR A 132 -17.28 9.33 14.82
CA TYR A 132 -18.33 8.74 14.00
C TYR A 132 -18.92 9.76 13.03
N ALA A 133 -19.07 9.35 11.76
CA ALA A 133 -19.67 10.20 10.71
C ALA A 133 -21.07 10.69 11.06
N LYS A 134 -21.89 9.84 11.70
CA LYS A 134 -23.25 10.15 12.13
C LYS A 134 -23.33 11.30 13.16
N ASP A 135 -22.24 11.58 13.87
CA ASP A 135 -22.17 12.61 14.92
C ASP A 135 -21.60 13.95 14.38
N ARG A 136 -21.24 14.01 13.07
CA ARG A 136 -20.70 15.21 12.41
C ARG A 136 -21.79 15.99 11.68
N GLY A 137 -22.11 17.18 12.18
CA GLY A 137 -23.01 18.15 11.52
C GLY A 137 -22.32 18.93 10.39
N GLU A 138 -23.01 19.98 9.94
CA GLU A 138 -22.56 20.87 8.85
C GLU A 138 -21.28 21.65 9.21
N GLU A 139 -20.97 21.79 10.50
CA GLU A 139 -19.82 22.53 11.02
C GLU A 139 -18.49 21.77 10.96
N TYR A 140 -18.53 20.50 10.58
CA TYR A 140 -17.34 19.66 10.47
C TYR A 140 -17.01 19.36 9.02
N PRO A 141 -15.73 19.08 8.68
CA PRO A 141 -15.35 18.73 7.32
C PRO A 141 -16.00 17.43 6.85
N ILE A 142 -16.14 17.28 5.54
CA ILE A 142 -16.39 15.99 4.91
C ILE A 142 -15.14 15.13 5.05
N VAL A 143 -15.23 13.97 5.69
CA VAL A 143 -14.11 13.05 5.86
C VAL A 143 -14.13 12.01 4.74
N ILE A 144 -13.08 12.01 3.91
CA ILE A 144 -12.96 11.13 2.73
C ILE A 144 -11.77 10.19 2.90
N GLY A 145 -11.99 8.88 2.75
CA GLY A 145 -10.95 7.86 2.73
C GLY A 145 -10.61 7.40 1.31
N GLY A 146 -9.33 7.15 1.01
CA GLY A 146 -8.92 6.60 -0.29
C GLY A 146 -7.57 5.89 -0.20
N GLY A 147 -7.29 4.95 -1.10
CA GLY A 147 -6.07 4.16 -1.11
C GLY A 147 -6.34 2.66 -1.17
N PRO A 148 -5.30 1.79 -1.10
CA PRO A 148 -5.46 0.35 -1.27
C PRO A 148 -6.36 -0.32 -0.22
N CYS A 149 -6.40 0.18 1.03
CA CYS A 149 -7.30 -0.39 2.04
C CYS A 149 -8.78 -0.03 1.81
N SER A 150 -9.09 0.96 0.97
CA SER A 150 -10.47 1.30 0.61
C SER A 150 -11.16 0.19 -0.23
N TYR A 151 -10.45 -0.83 -0.68
CA TYR A 151 -11.03 -2.03 -1.28
C TYR A 151 -11.73 -2.96 -0.25
N ASN A 152 -11.53 -2.75 1.04
CA ASN A 152 -12.44 -3.18 2.10
C ASN A 152 -12.66 -2.02 3.07
N PRO A 153 -13.60 -1.12 2.81
CA PRO A 153 -13.81 0.07 3.64
C PRO A 153 -14.59 -0.23 4.92
N GLU A 154 -15.23 -1.39 5.02
CA GLU A 154 -16.22 -1.69 6.04
C GLU A 154 -15.71 -1.60 7.49
N PRO A 155 -14.48 -2.02 7.86
CA PRO A 155 -13.95 -1.80 9.21
C PRO A 155 -13.88 -0.33 9.63
N LEU A 156 -13.80 0.57 8.66
CA LEU A 156 -13.74 2.02 8.88
C LEU A 156 -15.03 2.76 8.49
N ALA A 157 -16.03 2.08 7.96
CA ALA A 157 -17.25 2.67 7.41
C ALA A 157 -17.94 3.67 8.37
N PRO A 158 -18.05 3.42 9.70
CA PRO A 158 -18.67 4.37 10.61
C PRO A 158 -17.92 5.69 10.81
N PHE A 159 -16.64 5.77 10.43
CA PHE A 159 -15.79 6.94 10.67
C PHE A 159 -15.67 7.87 9.46
N PHE A 160 -16.09 7.45 8.28
CA PHE A 160 -15.95 8.20 7.03
C PHE A 160 -17.30 8.60 6.44
N ASP A 161 -17.35 9.79 5.86
CA ASP A 161 -18.51 10.24 5.10
C ASP A 161 -18.49 9.64 3.68
N ILE A 162 -17.29 9.51 3.08
CA ILE A 162 -17.11 8.97 1.73
C ILE A 162 -15.83 8.10 1.69
N PHE A 163 -15.87 6.98 0.97
CA PHE A 163 -14.67 6.32 0.47
C PHE A 163 -14.57 6.50 -1.03
N TYR A 164 -13.36 6.81 -1.48
CA TYR A 164 -13.02 6.86 -2.90
C TYR A 164 -12.31 5.58 -3.33
N ILE A 165 -12.92 4.85 -4.26
CA ILE A 165 -12.43 3.56 -4.76
C ILE A 165 -11.82 3.76 -6.15
N GLY A 166 -10.49 3.72 -6.23
CA GLY A 166 -9.78 3.85 -7.51
C GLY A 166 -8.62 4.81 -7.47
N GLU A 167 -8.26 5.32 -8.64
CA GLU A 167 -7.11 6.20 -8.85
C GLU A 167 -7.55 7.67 -8.72
N GLY A 168 -6.98 8.39 -7.74
CA GLY A 168 -7.44 9.70 -7.28
C GLY A 168 -7.45 10.79 -8.35
N GLU A 169 -6.64 10.64 -9.40
CA GLU A 169 -6.48 11.66 -10.43
C GLU A 169 -7.70 11.86 -11.34
N VAL A 170 -8.70 10.99 -11.26
CA VAL A 170 -9.81 10.98 -12.24
C VAL A 170 -11.03 11.77 -11.78
N VAL A 171 -11.40 11.71 -10.50
CA VAL A 171 -12.73 12.17 -10.05
C VAL A 171 -12.66 13.35 -9.09
N TYR A 172 -11.52 13.66 -8.49
CA TYR A 172 -11.46 14.77 -7.52
C TYR A 172 -11.94 16.10 -8.07
N ASP A 173 -11.61 16.46 -9.33
CA ASP A 173 -12.10 17.70 -9.93
C ASP A 173 -13.62 17.75 -9.95
N LYS A 174 -14.28 16.66 -10.37
CA LYS A 174 -15.75 16.58 -10.40
C LYS A 174 -16.36 16.63 -8.99
N LEU A 175 -15.71 15.99 -8.02
CA LEU A 175 -16.20 16.00 -6.63
C LEU A 175 -16.10 17.39 -6.01
N LEU A 176 -14.98 18.11 -6.24
CA LEU A 176 -14.78 19.46 -5.72
C LEU A 176 -15.70 20.48 -6.41
N ASP A 177 -15.91 20.34 -7.72
CA ASP A 177 -16.87 21.19 -8.44
C ASP A 177 -18.30 20.98 -7.91
N LEU A 178 -18.68 19.72 -7.67
CA LEU A 178 -19.95 19.37 -7.06
C LEU A 178 -20.08 19.94 -5.64
N TYR A 179 -19.03 19.83 -4.81
CA TYR A 179 -19.01 20.39 -3.47
C TYR A 179 -19.22 21.92 -3.50
N LYS A 180 -18.48 22.60 -4.34
CA LYS A 180 -18.59 24.06 -4.51
C LYS A 180 -19.97 24.48 -5.00
N GLU A 181 -20.56 23.75 -5.95
CA GLU A 181 -21.92 23.98 -6.42
C GLU A 181 -22.95 23.82 -5.28
N CYS A 182 -22.85 22.76 -4.50
CA CYS A 182 -23.74 22.50 -3.37
C CYS A 182 -23.62 23.60 -2.31
N LYS A 183 -22.39 23.96 -1.92
CA LYS A 183 -22.12 25.04 -0.97
C LYS A 183 -22.69 26.38 -1.42
N LYS A 184 -22.50 26.74 -2.70
CA LYS A 184 -23.05 27.97 -3.30
C LYS A 184 -24.58 28.01 -3.30
N ASN A 185 -25.22 26.86 -3.49
CA ASN A 185 -26.67 26.72 -3.52
C ASN A 185 -27.29 26.51 -2.12
N GLY A 186 -26.49 26.50 -1.05
CA GLY A 186 -26.95 26.29 0.32
C GLY A 186 -27.53 24.91 0.57
N LEU A 187 -27.08 23.90 -0.17
CA LEU A 187 -27.48 22.51 0.04
C LEU A 187 -26.82 21.94 1.28
N SER A 188 -27.52 21.06 1.99
CA SER A 188 -27.02 20.36 3.16
C SER A 188 -25.91 19.35 2.82
N LYS A 189 -25.13 18.99 3.84
CA LYS A 189 -24.17 17.89 3.77
C LYS A 189 -24.80 16.61 3.21
N HIS A 190 -25.97 16.23 3.70
CA HIS A 190 -26.68 15.05 3.24
C HIS A 190 -27.06 15.13 1.74
N GLU A 191 -27.49 16.29 1.24
CA GLU A 191 -27.79 16.48 -0.19
C GLU A 191 -26.53 16.41 -1.05
N PHE A 192 -25.41 16.97 -0.57
CA PHE A 192 -24.12 16.81 -1.22
C PHE A 192 -23.72 15.31 -1.29
N LEU A 193 -23.76 14.59 -0.17
CA LEU A 193 -23.44 13.16 -0.11
C LEU A 193 -24.30 12.32 -1.05
N ARG A 194 -25.62 12.64 -1.15
CA ARG A 194 -26.55 11.99 -2.10
C ARG A 194 -26.15 12.19 -3.56
N LYS A 195 -25.65 13.37 -3.91
CA LYS A 195 -25.12 13.65 -5.26
C LYS A 195 -23.76 13.00 -5.47
N ALA A 196 -22.87 13.06 -4.48
CA ALA A 196 -21.54 12.46 -4.53
C ALA A 196 -21.60 10.94 -4.71
N ALA A 197 -22.54 10.23 -4.06
CA ALA A 197 -22.74 8.79 -4.20
C ALA A 197 -23.04 8.32 -5.64
N LYS A 198 -23.42 9.23 -6.54
CA LYS A 198 -23.68 8.94 -7.96
C LYS A 198 -22.42 9.06 -8.85
N LEU A 199 -21.34 9.60 -8.30
CA LEU A 199 -20.06 9.66 -9.00
C LEU A 199 -19.37 8.29 -8.94
N ASP A 200 -18.75 7.88 -10.05
CA ASP A 200 -17.98 6.65 -10.07
C ASP A 200 -16.89 6.65 -8.98
N GLY A 201 -16.71 5.52 -8.33
CA GLY A 201 -15.73 5.34 -7.26
C GLY A 201 -16.15 5.87 -5.89
N MET A 202 -17.30 6.52 -5.75
CA MET A 202 -17.74 7.06 -4.47
C MET A 202 -18.64 6.07 -3.72
N TYR A 203 -18.18 5.66 -2.54
CA TYR A 203 -18.95 4.89 -1.59
C TYR A 203 -19.29 5.76 -0.37
N VAL A 204 -20.57 5.97 -0.08
CA VAL A 204 -21.08 6.71 1.06
C VAL A 204 -21.70 5.73 2.05
N PRO A 205 -21.00 5.32 3.12
CA PRO A 205 -21.42 4.20 3.99
C PRO A 205 -22.81 4.38 4.64
N GLU A 206 -23.19 5.63 4.95
CA GLU A 206 -24.50 5.97 5.52
C GLU A 206 -25.68 5.50 4.65
N PHE A 207 -25.47 5.37 3.34
CA PHE A 207 -26.53 5.02 2.40
C PHE A 207 -26.69 3.54 2.15
N TYR A 208 -26.01 2.70 2.93
CA TYR A 208 -26.08 1.25 2.78
C TYR A 208 -26.37 0.55 4.11
N GLU A 209 -27.30 -0.38 4.06
CA GLU A 209 -27.63 -1.27 5.17
C GLU A 209 -26.99 -2.64 4.98
N VAL A 210 -26.39 -3.15 6.06
CA VAL A 210 -25.80 -4.48 6.12
C VAL A 210 -26.60 -5.32 7.10
N SER A 211 -27.15 -6.44 6.62
CA SER A 211 -27.81 -7.42 7.48
C SER A 211 -26.96 -8.69 7.63
N TYR A 212 -27.14 -9.38 8.74
CA TYR A 212 -26.35 -10.56 9.10
C TYR A 212 -27.24 -11.78 9.32
N LYS A 213 -26.73 -12.96 9.00
CA LYS A 213 -27.33 -14.25 9.34
C LYS A 213 -27.08 -14.61 10.81
N GLU A 214 -27.73 -15.65 11.31
CA GLU A 214 -27.53 -16.17 12.67
C GLU A 214 -26.07 -16.63 12.93
N ASP A 215 -25.37 -17.11 11.90
CA ASP A 215 -23.96 -17.52 11.97
C ASP A 215 -22.98 -16.35 11.95
N GLY A 216 -23.45 -15.11 11.87
CA GLY A 216 -22.64 -13.91 11.84
C GLY A 216 -22.16 -13.48 10.44
N THR A 217 -22.36 -14.29 9.39
CA THR A 217 -22.03 -13.92 8.00
C THR A 217 -23.00 -12.90 7.45
N ILE A 218 -22.58 -12.13 6.43
CA ILE A 218 -23.44 -11.11 5.79
C ILE A 218 -24.60 -11.82 5.04
N ALA A 219 -25.82 -11.39 5.33
CA ALA A 219 -27.03 -11.85 4.64
C ALA A 219 -27.32 -10.97 3.41
N SER A 220 -27.19 -9.65 3.54
CA SER A 220 -27.37 -8.70 2.45
C SER A 220 -26.57 -7.42 2.68
N PHE A 221 -26.26 -6.75 1.57
CA PHE A 221 -25.64 -5.41 1.52
C PHE A 221 -26.42 -4.61 0.48
N THR A 222 -27.23 -3.65 0.92
CA THR A 222 -28.21 -2.97 0.05
C THR A 222 -28.21 -1.46 0.26
N PRO A 223 -28.38 -0.67 -0.81
CA PRO A 223 -28.56 0.77 -0.65
C PRO A 223 -29.92 1.11 -0.04
N ASN A 224 -29.97 2.13 0.80
CA ASN A 224 -31.19 2.63 1.46
C ASN A 224 -32.08 3.46 0.54
N TYR A 225 -31.58 3.82 -0.65
CA TYR A 225 -32.26 4.70 -1.60
C TYR A 225 -32.15 4.14 -3.02
N GLU A 226 -33.22 4.27 -3.79
CA GLU A 226 -33.29 3.75 -5.17
C GLU A 226 -32.29 4.39 -6.13
N ASP A 227 -31.88 5.64 -5.88
CA ASP A 227 -30.96 6.40 -6.72
C ASP A 227 -29.49 6.29 -6.27
N VAL A 228 -29.19 5.49 -5.24
CA VAL A 228 -27.84 5.15 -4.81
C VAL A 228 -27.41 3.83 -5.48
N PRO A 229 -26.25 3.78 -6.14
CA PRO A 229 -25.80 2.57 -6.83
C PRO A 229 -25.64 1.38 -5.88
N SER A 230 -26.13 0.21 -6.26
CA SER A 230 -25.92 -1.04 -5.51
C SER A 230 -24.48 -1.59 -5.65
N VAL A 231 -23.76 -1.13 -6.68
CA VAL A 231 -22.38 -1.51 -6.97
C VAL A 231 -21.55 -0.26 -7.18
N VAL A 232 -20.44 -0.14 -6.47
CA VAL A 232 -19.48 0.94 -6.62
C VAL A 232 -18.39 0.54 -7.60
N HIS A 233 -18.33 1.21 -8.74
CA HIS A 233 -17.35 0.91 -9.78
C HIS A 233 -16.02 1.63 -9.50
N ARG A 234 -14.93 0.88 -9.46
CA ARG A 234 -13.59 1.43 -9.35
C ARG A 234 -13.26 2.35 -10.53
N VAL A 235 -12.61 3.46 -10.24
CA VAL A 235 -12.13 4.42 -11.26
C VAL A 235 -10.66 4.13 -11.62
N VAL A 236 -10.35 4.24 -12.92
CA VAL A 236 -9.03 3.89 -13.48
C VAL A 236 -8.57 4.95 -14.47
N VAL A 237 -7.33 5.39 -14.33
CA VAL A 237 -6.63 6.18 -15.36
C VAL A 237 -6.37 5.29 -16.58
N GLN A 238 -6.96 5.61 -17.74
CA GLN A 238 -6.81 4.82 -18.96
C GLN A 238 -5.47 5.08 -19.66
N ASN A 239 -5.10 6.33 -19.80
CA ASN A 239 -3.82 6.75 -20.39
C ASN A 239 -2.95 7.39 -19.33
N MET A 240 -1.85 6.73 -18.99
CA MET A 240 -0.93 7.17 -17.95
C MET A 240 -0.28 8.52 -18.26
N ASP A 241 -0.02 8.84 -19.54
CA ASP A 241 0.62 10.09 -19.93
C ASP A 241 -0.29 11.32 -19.83
N THR A 242 -1.60 11.12 -19.61
CA THR A 242 -2.55 12.22 -19.38
C THR A 242 -2.65 12.61 -17.90
N VAL A 243 -2.06 11.85 -17.01
CA VAL A 243 -2.07 12.15 -15.59
C VAL A 243 -1.16 13.35 -15.31
N SER A 244 -1.68 14.30 -14.56
CA SER A 244 -0.88 15.45 -14.13
C SER A 244 0.14 15.01 -13.09
N TYR A 245 1.40 14.88 -13.49
CA TYR A 245 2.49 14.62 -12.55
C TYR A 245 2.92 15.84 -11.75
N LEU A 246 3.62 15.55 -10.66
CA LEU A 246 4.27 16.52 -9.80
C LEU A 246 5.04 17.56 -10.61
N SER A 247 4.58 18.79 -10.59
CA SER A 247 5.29 19.89 -11.24
C SER A 247 6.37 20.47 -10.34
N LYS A 248 6.14 20.44 -9.03
CA LYS A 248 7.04 20.96 -7.99
C LYS A 248 6.89 20.11 -6.73
N PRO A 249 7.65 19.01 -6.58
CA PRO A 249 7.62 18.21 -5.37
C PRO A 249 8.09 19.01 -4.17
N VAL A 250 7.45 18.80 -3.05
CA VAL A 250 7.90 19.39 -1.78
C VAL A 250 9.18 18.71 -1.35
N VAL A 251 10.21 19.50 -1.04
CA VAL A 251 11.52 19.01 -0.60
C VAL A 251 11.57 19.04 0.93
N PRO A 252 11.60 17.88 1.61
CA PRO A 252 11.59 17.82 3.07
C PRO A 252 12.80 18.49 3.72
N PHE A 253 12.62 19.12 4.89
CA PHE A 253 13.72 19.67 5.69
C PHE A 253 14.51 18.61 6.47
N ILE A 254 13.92 17.45 6.69
CA ILE A 254 14.55 16.33 7.37
C ILE A 254 14.59 15.11 6.46
N LYS A 255 15.53 14.21 6.74
CA LYS A 255 15.63 12.96 5.99
C LYS A 255 14.36 12.14 6.16
N VAL A 256 13.75 11.78 5.04
CA VAL A 256 12.56 10.91 4.96
C VAL A 256 12.96 9.46 4.66
N THR A 257 12.03 8.55 4.80
CA THR A 257 12.30 7.09 4.62
C THR A 257 12.74 6.78 3.19
N GLN A 258 12.17 7.46 2.19
CA GLN A 258 12.54 7.34 0.78
C GLN A 258 12.93 8.71 0.23
N ASP A 259 14.15 9.14 0.54
CA ASP A 259 14.71 10.43 0.12
C ASP A 259 15.30 10.32 -1.30
N ARG A 260 14.41 10.30 -2.30
CA ARG A 260 14.75 10.08 -3.70
C ARG A 260 13.65 10.53 -4.65
N VAL A 261 13.98 10.77 -5.90
CA VAL A 261 12.99 10.90 -6.97
C VAL A 261 12.41 9.52 -7.29
N VAL A 262 11.08 9.41 -7.23
CA VAL A 262 10.36 8.19 -7.62
C VAL A 262 9.78 8.39 -9.01
N LEU A 263 10.18 7.51 -9.93
CA LEU A 263 9.69 7.47 -11.30
C LEU A 263 8.72 6.30 -11.44
N GLU A 264 7.41 6.58 -11.36
CA GLU A 264 6.39 5.58 -11.62
C GLU A 264 6.37 5.24 -13.10
N ILE A 265 6.85 4.04 -13.47
CA ILE A 265 6.98 3.65 -14.88
C ILE A 265 5.72 2.99 -15.43
N MET A 266 4.92 2.37 -14.57
CA MET A 266 3.66 1.72 -14.92
C MET A 266 2.82 1.44 -13.68
N ARG A 267 1.50 1.29 -13.87
CA ARG A 267 0.53 0.78 -12.88
C ARG A 267 -0.02 -0.56 -13.29
N GLY A 268 -0.36 -1.39 -12.29
CA GLY A 268 -0.84 -2.75 -12.49
C GLY A 268 0.29 -3.73 -12.78
N CYS A 269 -0.08 -5.01 -12.95
CA CYS A 269 0.86 -6.10 -13.15
C CYS A 269 0.27 -7.12 -14.13
N ILE A 270 1.09 -7.65 -15.04
CA ILE A 270 0.67 -8.72 -15.97
C ILE A 270 0.63 -10.09 -15.32
N ARG A 271 1.29 -10.24 -14.16
CA ARG A 271 1.44 -11.52 -13.48
C ARG A 271 0.15 -11.92 -12.77
N GLY A 272 0.02 -13.17 -12.43
CA GLY A 272 -1.18 -13.75 -11.85
C GLY A 272 -0.96 -14.32 -10.45
N CYS A 273 -0.06 -13.75 -9.64
CA CYS A 273 0.18 -14.22 -8.28
C CYS A 273 -1.10 -14.22 -7.46
N ARG A 274 -1.53 -15.39 -6.97
CA ARG A 274 -2.86 -15.61 -6.38
C ARG A 274 -3.06 -14.99 -5.01
N PHE A 275 -1.98 -14.64 -4.33
CA PHE A 275 -2.01 -13.95 -3.04
C PHE A 275 -2.01 -12.42 -3.18
N CYS A 276 -1.63 -11.88 -4.33
CA CYS A 276 -1.28 -10.47 -4.47
C CYS A 276 -2.51 -9.60 -4.77
N GLN A 277 -2.95 -8.80 -3.78
CA GLN A 277 -4.05 -7.85 -3.94
C GLN A 277 -3.72 -6.79 -5.00
N ALA A 278 -2.55 -6.16 -4.91
CA ALA A 278 -2.13 -5.13 -5.86
C ALA A 278 -2.10 -5.64 -7.30
N GLY A 279 -1.65 -6.89 -7.53
CA GLY A 279 -1.66 -7.54 -8.84
C GLY A 279 -3.06 -7.78 -9.41
N ASN A 280 -4.11 -7.74 -8.59
CA ASN A 280 -5.51 -7.88 -9.02
C ASN A 280 -6.22 -6.53 -9.10
N VAL A 281 -6.19 -5.71 -8.02
CA VAL A 281 -6.97 -4.46 -7.96
C VAL A 281 -6.41 -3.34 -8.83
N TYR A 282 -5.15 -3.40 -9.28
CA TYR A 282 -4.59 -2.41 -10.20
C TYR A 282 -4.58 -2.85 -11.68
N ARG A 283 -5.26 -3.96 -12.03
CA ARG A 283 -5.45 -4.34 -13.44
C ARG A 283 -6.32 -3.33 -14.18
N PRO A 284 -6.05 -3.12 -15.51
CA PRO A 284 -4.98 -3.67 -16.33
C PRO A 284 -3.61 -3.01 -16.07
N GLN A 285 -2.52 -3.65 -16.50
CA GLN A 285 -1.21 -3.00 -16.55
C GLN A 285 -1.23 -1.90 -17.61
N ARG A 286 -0.75 -0.71 -17.27
CA ARG A 286 -0.66 0.49 -18.13
C ARG A 286 0.70 1.13 -17.91
N GLU A 287 1.37 1.47 -18.99
CA GLU A 287 2.72 2.02 -19.00
C GLU A 287 2.71 3.52 -19.33
N HIS A 288 3.65 4.26 -18.77
CA HIS A 288 4.02 5.57 -19.30
C HIS A 288 4.87 5.42 -20.55
N SER A 289 4.76 6.36 -21.49
CA SER A 289 5.66 6.42 -22.62
C SER A 289 7.10 6.76 -22.18
N LEU A 290 8.07 6.29 -22.95
CA LEU A 290 9.48 6.58 -22.70
C LEU A 290 9.77 8.09 -22.72
N GLU A 291 9.19 8.81 -23.65
CA GLU A 291 9.36 10.26 -23.78
C GLU A 291 8.86 11.01 -22.55
N TYR A 292 7.69 10.61 -22.04
CA TYR A 292 7.12 11.16 -20.81
C TYR A 292 8.07 10.94 -19.61
N LEU A 293 8.57 9.70 -19.41
CA LEU A 293 9.46 9.35 -18.33
C LEU A 293 10.81 10.08 -18.38
N ILE A 294 11.36 10.25 -19.59
CA ILE A 294 12.60 11.02 -19.81
C ILE A 294 12.42 12.48 -19.39
N ASN A 295 11.34 13.11 -19.84
CA ASN A 295 11.07 14.52 -19.51
C ASN A 295 10.79 14.70 -18.02
N TYR A 296 10.04 13.78 -17.42
CA TYR A 296 9.75 13.79 -16.00
C TYR A 296 11.01 13.60 -15.15
N ALA A 297 11.86 12.62 -15.48
CA ALA A 297 13.11 12.38 -14.76
C ALA A 297 14.03 13.60 -14.77
N LYS A 298 14.22 14.25 -15.94
CA LYS A 298 15.00 15.49 -16.07
C LYS A 298 14.45 16.58 -15.14
N THR A 299 13.16 16.85 -15.27
CA THR A 299 12.50 17.92 -14.50
C THR A 299 12.65 17.67 -13.00
N MET A 300 12.38 16.45 -12.53
CA MET A 300 12.41 16.13 -11.11
C MET A 300 13.81 16.20 -10.52
N LEU A 301 14.81 15.65 -11.20
CA LEU A 301 16.20 15.70 -10.76
C LEU A 301 16.76 17.13 -10.73
N ASP A 302 16.36 17.99 -11.66
CA ASP A 302 16.80 19.38 -11.71
C ASP A 302 16.16 20.26 -10.64
N ILE A 303 14.90 19.97 -10.26
CA ILE A 303 14.15 20.78 -9.27
C ILE A 303 14.45 20.35 -7.85
N THR A 304 14.71 19.05 -7.58
CA THR A 304 14.87 18.54 -6.21
C THR A 304 16.32 18.51 -5.75
N GLY A 305 17.27 18.37 -6.68
CA GLY A 305 18.66 18.07 -6.32
C GLY A 305 18.86 16.70 -5.67
N ALA A 306 17.94 15.76 -5.88
CA ALA A 306 18.00 14.41 -5.28
C ALA A 306 19.25 13.64 -5.77
N GLU A 307 19.84 12.88 -4.86
CA GLU A 307 21.03 12.04 -5.13
C GLU A 307 20.66 10.60 -5.57
N GLU A 308 19.38 10.28 -5.62
CA GLU A 308 18.88 8.97 -6.05
C GLU A 308 17.59 9.11 -6.87
N ILE A 309 17.48 8.29 -7.93
CA ILE A 309 16.25 8.06 -8.68
C ILE A 309 15.86 6.58 -8.62
N SER A 310 14.60 6.30 -8.35
CA SER A 310 14.07 4.94 -8.21
C SER A 310 12.94 4.70 -9.19
N LEU A 311 12.98 3.57 -9.92
CA LEU A 311 11.86 3.15 -10.76
C LEU A 311 10.80 2.48 -9.87
N SER A 312 9.56 2.95 -9.95
CA SER A 312 8.44 2.41 -9.17
C SER A 312 7.46 1.67 -10.07
N SER A 313 7.18 0.43 -9.71
CA SER A 313 6.13 -0.41 -10.30
C SER A 313 5.93 -1.68 -9.48
N LEU A 314 4.91 -2.47 -9.81
CA LEU A 314 4.72 -3.82 -9.23
C LEU A 314 5.67 -4.87 -9.84
N SER A 315 6.28 -4.60 -11.00
CA SER A 315 7.20 -5.50 -11.69
C SER A 315 8.01 -4.75 -12.74
N SER A 316 9.08 -4.08 -12.34
CA SER A 316 9.83 -3.16 -13.21
C SER A 316 10.42 -3.85 -14.45
N SER A 317 10.78 -5.12 -14.34
CA SER A 317 11.26 -5.94 -15.46
C SER A 317 10.21 -6.21 -16.55
N ASP A 318 8.92 -5.99 -16.25
CA ASP A 318 7.84 -6.15 -17.23
C ASP A 318 7.52 -4.83 -18.00
N TYR A 319 8.24 -3.74 -17.73
CA TYR A 319 8.11 -2.50 -18.51
C TYR A 319 8.71 -2.67 -19.92
N SER A 320 7.93 -2.36 -20.95
CA SER A 320 8.27 -2.68 -22.36
C SER A 320 9.50 -1.97 -22.90
N GLN A 321 9.91 -0.85 -22.32
CA GLN A 321 11.05 -0.03 -22.77
C GLN A 321 12.11 0.18 -21.70
N LEU A 322 12.25 -0.79 -20.78
CA LEU A 322 13.16 -0.70 -19.62
C LEU A 322 14.60 -0.40 -20.06
N ASP A 323 15.12 -1.13 -21.04
CA ASP A 323 16.52 -0.98 -21.51
C ASP A 323 16.81 0.45 -21.99
N LYS A 324 15.90 1.03 -22.80
CA LYS A 324 16.07 2.40 -23.31
C LYS A 324 15.99 3.44 -22.21
N LEU A 325 15.10 3.22 -21.23
CA LEU A 325 14.96 4.10 -20.09
C LEU A 325 16.23 4.07 -19.22
N LEU A 326 16.78 2.88 -18.99
CA LEU A 326 18.03 2.72 -18.23
C LEU A 326 19.22 3.33 -18.97
N ASP A 327 19.37 3.10 -20.28
CA ASP A 327 20.45 3.72 -21.08
C ASP A 327 20.41 5.26 -20.96
N PHE A 328 19.21 5.85 -21.07
CA PHE A 328 19.04 7.30 -20.87
C PHE A 328 19.42 7.73 -19.44
N LEU A 329 18.89 7.06 -18.42
CA LEU A 329 19.14 7.44 -17.02
C LEU A 329 20.63 7.35 -16.67
N LEU A 330 21.31 6.30 -17.11
CA LEU A 330 22.74 6.11 -16.89
C LEU A 330 23.57 7.23 -17.51
N GLU A 331 23.28 7.60 -18.75
CA GLU A 331 23.96 8.70 -19.41
C GLU A 331 23.69 10.04 -18.71
N TYR A 332 22.41 10.28 -18.33
CA TYR A 332 22.00 11.53 -17.71
C TYR A 332 22.54 11.72 -16.29
N THR A 333 22.73 10.62 -15.55
CA THR A 333 23.19 10.65 -14.13
C THR A 333 24.70 10.50 -13.97
N LYS A 334 25.43 10.07 -15.01
CA LYS A 334 26.85 9.66 -14.99
C LYS A 334 27.77 10.69 -14.32
N ASP A 335 27.65 11.96 -14.68
CA ASP A 335 28.52 13.01 -14.17
C ASP A 335 27.87 13.84 -13.05
N ARG A 336 26.70 13.41 -12.58
CA ARG A 336 25.90 14.14 -11.58
C ARG A 336 25.94 13.49 -10.18
N GLY A 337 26.58 12.32 -10.05
CA GLY A 337 26.64 11.58 -8.79
C GLY A 337 25.29 11.03 -8.30
N ILE A 338 24.33 10.83 -9.21
CA ILE A 338 22.97 10.37 -8.88
C ILE A 338 22.90 8.86 -9.01
N ASN A 339 22.42 8.19 -7.98
CA ASN A 339 22.23 6.73 -7.96
C ASN A 339 20.92 6.32 -8.62
N ILE A 340 20.91 5.17 -9.31
CA ILE A 340 19.70 4.56 -9.87
C ILE A 340 19.34 3.33 -9.04
N SER A 341 18.09 3.26 -8.58
CA SER A 341 17.55 2.16 -7.78
C SER A 341 16.43 1.42 -8.52
N LEU A 342 16.50 0.09 -8.54
CA LEU A 342 15.54 -0.80 -9.22
C LEU A 342 14.92 -1.78 -8.20
N PRO A 343 13.94 -1.35 -7.38
CA PRO A 343 13.48 -2.14 -6.24
C PRO A 343 12.65 -3.37 -6.60
N SER A 344 12.00 -3.41 -7.76
CA SER A 344 11.02 -4.46 -8.13
C SER A 344 11.49 -5.33 -9.30
N LEU A 345 12.78 -5.67 -9.34
CA LEU A 345 13.30 -6.62 -10.32
C LEU A 345 12.92 -8.04 -9.96
N ARG A 346 12.48 -8.80 -10.95
CA ARG A 346 12.26 -10.23 -10.84
C ARG A 346 13.54 -10.99 -11.16
N ILE A 347 13.74 -12.12 -10.49
CA ILE A 347 14.94 -12.93 -10.67
C ILE A 347 15.02 -13.60 -12.05
N ASP A 348 13.87 -13.94 -12.66
CA ASP A 348 13.76 -14.51 -14.00
C ASP A 348 14.07 -13.51 -15.13
N ALA A 349 14.05 -12.21 -14.83
CA ALA A 349 14.41 -11.14 -15.75
C ALA A 349 15.75 -10.47 -15.37
N PHE A 350 16.51 -11.10 -14.47
CA PHE A 350 17.83 -10.62 -14.08
C PHE A 350 18.80 -10.84 -15.22
N SER A 351 19.26 -9.78 -15.86
CA SER A 351 20.34 -9.84 -16.85
C SER A 351 21.55 -9.07 -16.35
N LEU A 352 22.74 -9.65 -16.52
CA LEU A 352 24.00 -8.99 -16.19
C LEU A 352 24.17 -7.67 -16.96
N ASP A 353 23.62 -7.58 -18.16
CA ASP A 353 23.69 -6.36 -18.99
C ASP A 353 22.95 -5.21 -18.33
N VAL A 354 21.71 -5.44 -17.83
CA VAL A 354 20.93 -4.43 -17.10
C VAL A 354 21.61 -4.04 -15.80
N MET A 355 22.09 -5.04 -15.06
CA MET A 355 22.69 -4.79 -13.74
C MET A 355 24.12 -4.26 -13.81
N SER A 356 24.92 -4.66 -14.80
CA SER A 356 26.25 -4.08 -15.01
C SER A 356 26.20 -2.60 -15.31
N LYS A 357 25.18 -2.18 -16.05
CA LYS A 357 24.93 -0.77 -16.36
C LYS A 357 24.65 0.07 -15.10
N VAL A 358 23.94 -0.47 -14.11
CA VAL A 358 23.54 0.24 -12.88
C VAL A 358 24.63 0.21 -11.78
N GLN A 359 25.70 -0.56 -11.96
CA GLN A 359 26.66 -0.92 -10.91
C GLN A 359 27.75 0.08 -10.53
N ASP A 360 27.97 1.10 -11.30
CA ASP A 360 29.18 1.95 -11.12
C ASP A 360 29.18 2.78 -9.84
N VAL A 361 28.08 2.83 -9.06
CA VAL A 361 27.98 3.74 -7.93
C VAL A 361 27.94 3.05 -6.55
N LYS A 362 27.22 1.94 -6.34
CA LYS A 362 27.23 1.23 -5.05
C LYS A 362 26.58 -0.17 -5.13
N LYS A 363 27.36 -1.23 -4.88
CA LYS A 363 26.80 -2.60 -4.77
C LYS A 363 26.01 -2.76 -3.46
N SER A 364 24.70 -2.64 -3.52
CA SER A 364 23.78 -2.98 -2.44
C SER A 364 23.48 -4.49 -2.44
N SER A 365 22.78 -5.00 -1.42
CA SER A 365 22.29 -6.38 -1.45
C SER A 365 21.22 -6.54 -2.52
N LEU A 366 21.23 -7.66 -3.25
CA LEU A 366 20.13 -8.02 -4.14
C LEU A 366 18.98 -8.61 -3.34
N THR A 367 17.77 -8.21 -3.70
CA THR A 367 16.55 -8.70 -3.06
C THR A 367 15.67 -9.39 -4.07
N PHE A 368 15.30 -10.63 -3.78
CA PHE A 368 14.39 -11.42 -4.59
C PHE A 368 13.25 -11.98 -3.73
N ALA A 369 12.12 -12.27 -4.37
CA ALA A 369 10.95 -12.79 -3.70
C ALA A 369 10.47 -14.11 -4.33
N PRO A 370 11.09 -15.26 -3.99
CA PRO A 370 10.61 -16.57 -4.40
C PRO A 370 9.22 -16.87 -3.84
N GLU A 371 8.89 -16.33 -2.67
CA GLU A 371 7.69 -16.48 -1.87
C GLU A 371 7.48 -17.87 -1.27
N ALA A 372 7.95 -18.94 -1.94
CA ALA A 372 7.83 -20.32 -1.46
C ALA A 372 9.12 -21.12 -1.69
N GLY A 373 9.39 -22.09 -0.80
CA GLY A 373 10.60 -22.90 -0.83
C GLY A 373 10.64 -23.93 -1.95
N THR A 374 9.49 -24.51 -2.33
CA THR A 374 9.40 -25.56 -3.35
C THR A 374 8.79 -25.06 -4.65
N GLN A 375 9.06 -25.75 -5.77
CA GLN A 375 8.44 -25.46 -7.05
C GLN A 375 6.92 -25.67 -6.99
N ARG A 376 6.47 -26.78 -6.37
CA ARG A 376 5.04 -27.05 -6.19
C ARG A 376 4.30 -25.85 -5.58
N LEU A 377 4.79 -25.35 -4.46
CA LEU A 377 4.10 -24.23 -3.78
C LEU A 377 4.23 -22.91 -4.56
N ARG A 378 5.34 -22.68 -5.32
CA ARG A 378 5.43 -21.56 -6.26
C ARG A 378 4.39 -21.65 -7.38
N ASP A 379 4.06 -22.87 -7.83
CA ASP A 379 3.01 -23.11 -8.83
C ASP A 379 1.62 -22.89 -8.24
N VAL A 380 1.37 -23.34 -7.00
CA VAL A 380 0.13 -23.05 -6.25
C VAL A 380 -0.15 -21.56 -6.17
N ILE A 381 0.84 -20.77 -5.81
CA ILE A 381 0.68 -19.31 -5.70
C ILE A 381 0.80 -18.58 -7.05
N ASN A 382 1.03 -19.31 -8.12
CA ASN A 382 1.23 -18.79 -9.48
C ASN A 382 2.33 -17.71 -9.56
N LYS A 383 3.46 -17.94 -8.88
CA LYS A 383 4.59 -16.99 -8.88
C LYS A 383 5.26 -16.89 -10.25
N GLY A 384 5.22 -17.99 -11.03
CA GLY A 384 5.74 -18.04 -12.39
C GLY A 384 7.26 -17.87 -12.47
N ILE A 385 7.99 -18.40 -11.49
CA ILE A 385 9.46 -18.53 -11.50
C ILE A 385 9.83 -19.95 -11.12
N THR A 386 10.85 -20.48 -11.77
CA THR A 386 11.37 -21.83 -11.52
C THR A 386 12.54 -21.81 -10.53
N GLU A 387 12.88 -22.97 -9.98
CA GLU A 387 14.10 -23.12 -9.19
C GLU A 387 15.35 -22.80 -10.03
N GLU A 388 15.33 -23.18 -11.31
CA GLU A 388 16.42 -22.89 -12.26
C GLU A 388 16.60 -21.38 -12.46
N ASP A 389 15.50 -20.62 -12.61
CA ASP A 389 15.55 -19.15 -12.69
C ASP A 389 16.21 -18.54 -11.46
N ILE A 390 15.86 -19.07 -10.27
CA ILE A 390 16.42 -18.58 -9.00
C ILE A 390 17.92 -18.88 -8.92
N LEU A 391 18.32 -20.09 -9.27
CA LEU A 391 19.72 -20.53 -9.19
C LEU A 391 20.58 -19.84 -10.27
N SER A 392 20.08 -19.74 -11.50
CA SER A 392 20.80 -19.05 -12.59
C SER A 392 20.93 -17.56 -12.33
N GLY A 393 19.84 -16.88 -11.95
CA GLY A 393 19.86 -15.45 -11.62
C GLY A 393 20.79 -15.13 -10.44
N SER A 394 20.82 -15.97 -9.40
CA SER A 394 21.77 -15.81 -8.28
C SER A 394 23.21 -16.03 -8.71
N MET A 395 23.48 -17.02 -9.58
CA MET A 395 24.82 -17.28 -10.12
C MET A 395 25.31 -16.09 -10.96
N GLU A 396 24.46 -15.53 -11.81
CA GLU A 396 24.79 -14.33 -12.58
C GLU A 396 25.11 -13.14 -11.68
N ALA A 397 24.32 -12.94 -10.64
CA ALA A 397 24.59 -11.93 -9.63
C ALA A 397 25.97 -12.10 -8.98
N PHE A 398 26.31 -13.34 -8.60
CA PHE A 398 27.61 -13.66 -7.99
C PHE A 398 28.78 -13.42 -8.96
N LYS A 399 28.66 -13.81 -10.23
CA LYS A 399 29.65 -13.49 -11.27
C LYS A 399 29.77 -11.97 -11.50
N GLY A 400 28.69 -11.23 -11.36
CA GLY A 400 28.66 -9.77 -11.39
C GLY A 400 29.27 -9.10 -10.15
N GLY A 401 29.70 -9.91 -9.15
CA GLY A 401 30.41 -9.42 -7.96
C GLY A 401 29.53 -9.08 -6.76
N TRP A 402 28.25 -9.48 -6.75
CA TRP A 402 27.46 -9.47 -5.52
C TRP A 402 27.81 -10.67 -4.66
N ASN A 403 27.70 -10.49 -3.36
CA ASN A 403 27.85 -11.56 -2.38
C ASN A 403 26.81 -11.48 -1.26
N LYS A 404 25.80 -10.59 -1.40
CA LYS A 404 24.71 -10.45 -0.44
C LYS A 404 23.39 -10.59 -1.17
N VAL A 405 22.59 -11.57 -0.75
CA VAL A 405 21.26 -11.85 -1.32
C VAL A 405 20.25 -11.89 -0.19
N LYS A 406 19.13 -11.18 -0.36
CA LYS A 406 17.99 -11.24 0.53
C LYS A 406 16.81 -11.89 -0.20
N LEU A 407 16.20 -12.88 0.43
CA LEU A 407 15.10 -13.66 -0.12
C LEU A 407 13.86 -13.48 0.76
N TYR A 408 12.72 -13.18 0.13
CA TYR A 408 11.44 -13.11 0.81
C TYR A 408 10.61 -14.35 0.57
N PHE A 409 9.98 -14.84 1.65
CA PHE A 409 9.10 -16.00 1.66
C PHE A 409 7.82 -15.69 2.45
N MET A 410 6.78 -16.49 2.23
CA MET A 410 5.57 -16.52 3.04
C MET A 410 5.39 -17.89 3.68
N LEU A 411 4.85 -17.91 4.89
CA LEU A 411 4.43 -19.11 5.62
C LEU A 411 2.92 -19.06 5.85
N GLY A 412 2.26 -20.22 5.82
CA GLY A 412 0.81 -20.33 5.99
C GLY A 412 0.03 -20.20 4.68
N LEU A 413 0.69 -20.38 3.54
CA LEU A 413 0.03 -20.39 2.24
C LEU A 413 -0.96 -21.55 2.09
N PRO A 414 -2.06 -21.39 1.32
CA PRO A 414 -2.95 -22.49 1.02
C PRO A 414 -2.21 -23.72 0.47
N THR A 415 -2.55 -24.90 0.95
CA THR A 415 -1.95 -26.21 0.63
C THR A 415 -0.48 -26.39 1.05
N GLU A 416 0.10 -25.48 1.83
CA GLU A 416 1.48 -25.59 2.30
C GLU A 416 1.70 -26.84 3.16
N THR A 417 2.75 -27.59 2.89
CA THR A 417 3.17 -28.79 3.63
C THR A 417 4.48 -28.54 4.37
N GLU A 418 4.88 -29.44 5.27
CA GLU A 418 6.19 -29.37 5.94
C GLU A 418 7.37 -29.46 4.97
N GLU A 419 7.22 -30.16 3.84
CA GLU A 419 8.23 -30.23 2.80
C GLU A 419 8.41 -28.87 2.12
N ASP A 420 7.33 -28.12 1.92
CA ASP A 420 7.41 -26.77 1.37
C ASP A 420 8.12 -25.80 2.34
N ILE A 421 7.83 -25.93 3.64
CA ILE A 421 8.46 -25.13 4.69
C ILE A 421 9.97 -25.42 4.75
N LYS A 422 10.36 -26.72 4.77
CA LYS A 422 11.76 -27.16 4.75
C LYS A 422 12.45 -26.81 3.42
N GLY A 423 11.68 -26.63 2.35
CA GLY A 423 12.18 -26.18 1.05
C GLY A 423 12.84 -24.80 1.09
N ILE A 424 12.47 -23.92 2.04
CA ILE A 424 13.07 -22.58 2.18
C ILE A 424 14.57 -22.67 2.52
N PRO A 425 15.01 -23.34 3.60
CA PRO A 425 16.43 -23.52 3.88
C PRO A 425 17.17 -24.29 2.78
N LEU A 426 16.55 -25.31 2.19
CA LEU A 426 17.16 -26.10 1.12
C LEU A 426 17.42 -25.25 -0.14
N LEU A 427 16.51 -24.36 -0.51
CA LEU A 427 16.73 -23.43 -1.62
C LEU A 427 17.88 -22.45 -1.31
N CYS A 428 17.94 -21.94 -0.08
CA CYS A 428 19.04 -21.06 0.37
C CYS A 428 20.39 -21.81 0.35
N GLU A 429 20.42 -23.10 0.73
CA GLU A 429 21.61 -23.93 0.66
C GLU A 429 22.09 -24.10 -0.78
N LYS A 430 21.20 -24.42 -1.73
CA LYS A 430 21.55 -24.52 -3.17
C LYS A 430 22.15 -23.22 -3.71
N ILE A 431 21.63 -22.07 -3.28
CA ILE A 431 22.17 -20.74 -3.65
C ILE A 431 23.58 -20.56 -3.05
N ALA A 432 23.81 -20.99 -1.81
CA ALA A 432 25.14 -20.96 -1.19
C ALA A 432 26.12 -21.88 -1.89
N GLU A 433 25.70 -23.09 -2.24
CA GLU A 433 26.51 -24.07 -3.02
C GLU A 433 26.89 -23.47 -4.38
N ASN A 434 25.97 -22.80 -5.08
CA ASN A 434 26.26 -22.09 -6.32
C ASN A 434 27.39 -21.07 -6.13
N TYR A 435 27.33 -20.24 -5.08
CA TYR A 435 28.40 -19.29 -4.79
C TYR A 435 29.74 -20.02 -4.55
N TYR A 436 29.73 -21.08 -3.75
CA TYR A 436 30.94 -21.81 -3.41
C TYR A 436 31.47 -22.71 -4.54
N SER A 437 30.72 -22.92 -5.62
CA SER A 437 31.20 -23.56 -6.86
C SER A 437 32.11 -22.63 -7.69
N ILE A 438 32.03 -21.32 -7.49
CA ILE A 438 32.93 -20.34 -8.13
C ILE A 438 34.36 -20.54 -7.57
N PRO A 439 35.43 -20.53 -8.40
CA PRO A 439 36.80 -20.61 -7.92
C PRO A 439 37.13 -19.56 -6.85
N LYS A 440 37.89 -19.96 -5.83
CA LYS A 440 38.15 -19.13 -4.65
C LYS A 440 38.79 -17.77 -4.96
N ASP A 441 39.62 -17.71 -5.96
CA ASP A 441 40.32 -16.51 -6.47
C ASP A 441 39.39 -15.55 -7.23
N GLN A 442 38.20 -16.03 -7.65
CA GLN A 442 37.18 -15.23 -8.33
C GLN A 442 36.03 -14.79 -7.41
N ARG A 443 36.05 -15.24 -6.14
CA ARG A 443 35.00 -14.88 -5.16
C ARG A 443 35.29 -13.55 -4.50
N ILE A 444 34.26 -12.78 -4.27
CA ILE A 444 34.33 -11.53 -3.48
C ILE A 444 33.90 -11.82 -2.04
N GLY A 445 34.84 -12.21 -1.21
CA GLY A 445 34.63 -12.48 0.21
C GLY A 445 33.75 -13.71 0.48
N LYS A 446 32.90 -13.63 1.51
CA LYS A 446 31.95 -14.68 1.87
C LYS A 446 30.54 -14.28 1.39
N VAL A 447 29.78 -15.29 0.95
CA VAL A 447 28.36 -15.05 0.65
C VAL A 447 27.56 -14.80 1.95
N SER A 448 26.57 -13.93 1.87
CA SER A 448 25.59 -13.72 2.93
C SER A 448 24.18 -13.80 2.34
N ILE A 449 23.43 -14.81 2.71
CA ILE A 449 22.05 -15.04 2.29
C ILE A 449 21.16 -14.77 3.48
N THR A 450 20.18 -13.86 3.33
CA THR A 450 19.18 -13.58 4.36
C THR A 450 17.83 -14.02 3.85
N ALA A 451 17.23 -15.04 4.47
CA ALA A 451 15.83 -15.39 4.26
C ALA A 451 14.96 -14.64 5.26
N SER A 452 13.90 -14.00 4.76
CA SER A 452 12.92 -13.30 5.57
C SER A 452 11.53 -13.83 5.24
N SER A 453 10.81 -14.36 6.24
CA SER A 453 9.45 -14.85 6.06
C SER A 453 8.44 -13.88 6.67
N SER A 454 7.39 -13.59 5.92
CA SER A 454 6.13 -13.04 6.42
C SER A 454 5.11 -14.16 6.59
N PHE A 455 4.07 -13.92 7.37
CA PHE A 455 2.94 -14.83 7.46
C PHE A 455 1.86 -14.40 6.47
N PHE A 456 1.19 -15.38 5.89
CA PHE A 456 0.20 -15.15 4.85
C PHE A 456 -1.09 -14.51 5.40
N VAL A 457 -1.52 -13.41 4.76
CA VAL A 457 -2.81 -12.76 5.01
C VAL A 457 -3.65 -12.84 3.74
N PRO A 458 -4.81 -13.49 3.78
CA PRO A 458 -5.74 -13.53 2.64
C PRO A 458 -6.37 -12.15 2.42
N LYS A 459 -5.93 -11.43 1.40
CA LYS A 459 -6.42 -10.07 1.10
C LYS A 459 -7.67 -10.09 0.22
N PRO A 460 -8.58 -9.08 0.31
CA PRO A 460 -9.71 -8.88 -0.59
C PRO A 460 -9.32 -8.88 -2.06
N PHE A 461 -10.22 -9.31 -2.93
CA PHE A 461 -10.03 -9.36 -4.39
C PHE A 461 -8.85 -10.22 -4.87
N THR A 462 -8.44 -11.21 -4.08
CA THR A 462 -7.44 -12.19 -4.49
C THR A 462 -8.08 -13.58 -4.65
N PRO A 463 -7.51 -14.45 -5.49
CA PRO A 463 -7.91 -15.86 -5.51
C PRO A 463 -7.89 -16.52 -4.12
N PHE A 464 -7.04 -16.07 -3.23
CA PHE A 464 -6.90 -16.62 -1.88
C PHE A 464 -7.77 -15.94 -0.82
N GLN A 465 -8.69 -15.05 -1.19
CA GLN A 465 -9.58 -14.38 -0.23
C GLN A 465 -10.48 -15.33 0.60
N TRP A 466 -10.69 -16.57 0.12
CA TRP A 466 -11.45 -17.61 0.84
C TRP A 466 -10.61 -18.40 1.84
N ALA A 467 -9.27 -18.31 1.75
CA ALA A 467 -8.38 -19.06 2.63
C ALA A 467 -8.51 -18.59 4.10
N LYS A 468 -8.26 -19.51 5.00
CA LYS A 468 -8.02 -19.19 6.41
C LYS A 468 -6.58 -18.69 6.63
N MET A 469 -6.36 -18.01 7.73
CA MET A 469 -5.04 -17.82 8.33
C MET A 469 -4.75 -18.98 9.30
N GLU A 470 -3.50 -19.10 9.74
CA GLU A 470 -3.14 -20.03 10.80
C GLU A 470 -3.18 -19.34 12.16
N THR A 471 -3.22 -20.13 13.24
CA THR A 471 -3.08 -19.59 14.61
C THR A 471 -1.65 -19.07 14.81
N GLU A 472 -1.46 -18.21 15.80
CA GLU A 472 -0.13 -17.73 16.20
C GLU A 472 0.82 -18.90 16.50
N GLU A 473 0.37 -19.89 17.27
CA GLU A 473 1.15 -21.08 17.59
C GLU A 473 1.62 -21.83 16.35
N GLU A 474 0.73 -22.00 15.36
CA GLU A 474 1.06 -22.69 14.12
C GLU A 474 2.01 -21.87 13.24
N TYR A 475 1.84 -20.55 13.16
CA TYR A 475 2.79 -19.67 12.47
C TYR A 475 4.19 -19.76 13.10
N LEU A 476 4.28 -19.68 14.42
CA LEU A 476 5.54 -19.80 15.16
C LEU A 476 6.16 -21.20 15.00
N ARG A 477 5.34 -22.26 15.03
CA ARG A 477 5.81 -23.64 14.78
C ARG A 477 6.45 -23.75 13.39
N ARG A 478 5.82 -23.20 12.36
CA ARG A 478 6.36 -23.19 10.99
C ARG A 478 7.65 -22.38 10.89
N ALA A 479 7.70 -21.19 11.48
CA ALA A 479 8.90 -20.38 11.53
C ALA A 479 10.07 -21.07 12.25
N HIS A 480 9.78 -21.78 13.36
CA HIS A 480 10.78 -22.56 14.07
C HIS A 480 11.26 -23.77 13.25
N LEU A 481 10.37 -24.45 12.52
CA LEU A 481 10.76 -25.54 11.62
C LEU A 481 11.73 -25.04 10.54
N VAL A 482 11.49 -23.88 9.94
CA VAL A 482 12.45 -23.24 9.02
C VAL A 482 13.78 -23.00 9.72
N LYS A 483 13.77 -22.40 10.91
CA LYS A 483 14.97 -22.06 11.69
C LYS A 483 15.81 -23.31 12.04
N ASP A 484 15.16 -24.39 12.43
CA ASP A 484 15.83 -25.62 12.81
C ASP A 484 16.41 -26.31 11.57
N THR A 485 15.67 -26.35 10.45
CA THR A 485 16.17 -26.88 9.19
C THR A 485 17.38 -26.07 8.66
N PHE A 486 17.45 -24.74 8.88
CA PHE A 486 18.64 -23.95 8.56
C PHE A 486 19.88 -24.41 9.33
N ARG A 487 19.73 -24.83 10.59
CA ARG A 487 20.86 -25.32 11.43
C ARG A 487 21.44 -26.62 10.94
N GLU A 488 20.69 -27.39 10.17
CA GLU A 488 21.11 -28.67 9.59
C GLU A 488 21.93 -28.50 8.29
N GLN A 489 21.90 -27.28 7.68
CA GLN A 489 22.53 -27.04 6.40
C GLN A 489 24.07 -26.91 6.52
N LEU A 490 24.78 -27.36 5.50
CA LEU A 490 26.25 -27.33 5.43
C LEU A 490 26.78 -25.87 5.49
N ASN A 491 26.16 -24.99 4.75
CA ASN A 491 26.54 -23.58 4.64
C ASN A 491 25.80 -22.66 5.61
N GLN A 492 25.28 -23.18 6.73
CA GLN A 492 24.46 -22.40 7.70
C GLN A 492 25.12 -21.09 8.16
N LYS A 493 26.49 -21.05 8.24
CA LYS A 493 27.22 -19.84 8.64
C LYS A 493 27.14 -18.68 7.62
N SER A 494 26.72 -18.99 6.41
CA SER A 494 26.50 -18.01 5.33
C SER A 494 25.05 -17.55 5.22
N MET A 495 24.17 -18.12 6.04
CA MET A 495 22.73 -17.89 5.97
C MET A 495 22.20 -17.29 7.28
N LYS A 496 21.20 -16.41 7.17
CA LYS A 496 20.45 -15.80 8.28
C LYS A 496 18.98 -15.98 8.01
N TYR A 497 18.21 -16.26 9.05
CA TYR A 497 16.75 -16.33 8.98
C TYR A 497 16.10 -15.35 9.95
N GLN A 498 15.07 -14.68 9.48
CA GLN A 498 14.20 -13.80 10.27
C GLN A 498 12.76 -13.96 9.81
N TYR A 499 11.82 -13.69 10.68
CA TYR A 499 10.37 -13.71 10.37
C TYR A 499 9.66 -12.55 11.06
N HIS A 500 8.50 -12.22 10.52
CA HIS A 500 7.66 -11.15 11.02
C HIS A 500 6.89 -11.59 12.28
N ASP A 501 6.29 -10.64 12.95
CA ASP A 501 5.48 -10.86 14.13
C ASP A 501 4.13 -11.52 13.76
N ALA A 502 3.77 -12.60 14.46
CA ALA A 502 2.55 -13.35 14.19
C ALA A 502 1.30 -12.62 14.74
N GLU A 503 1.41 -11.96 15.89
CA GLU A 503 0.32 -11.20 16.49
C GLU A 503 -0.09 -10.01 15.62
N VAL A 504 0.91 -9.26 15.15
CA VAL A 504 0.70 -8.15 14.20
C VAL A 504 0.04 -8.65 12.91
N THR A 505 0.47 -9.81 12.40
CA THR A 505 -0.10 -10.42 11.19
C THR A 505 -1.57 -10.80 11.38
N LEU A 506 -1.93 -11.40 12.52
CA LEU A 506 -3.32 -11.76 12.82
C LEU A 506 -4.21 -10.52 12.94
N LEU A 507 -3.69 -9.45 13.55
CA LEU A 507 -4.40 -8.18 13.64
C LEU A 507 -4.58 -7.53 12.26
N GLU A 508 -3.55 -7.55 11.40
CA GLU A 508 -3.66 -7.12 10.01
C GLU A 508 -4.76 -7.91 9.27
N GLY A 509 -4.79 -9.23 9.48
CA GLY A 509 -5.82 -10.11 8.91
C GLY A 509 -7.24 -9.77 9.36
N LEU A 510 -7.42 -9.46 10.65
CA LEU A 510 -8.70 -8.99 11.19
C LEU A 510 -9.18 -7.73 10.50
N MET A 511 -8.32 -6.72 10.40
CA MET A 511 -8.68 -5.44 9.78
C MET A 511 -8.89 -5.56 8.27
N ALA A 512 -8.06 -6.33 7.56
CA ALA A 512 -8.17 -6.51 6.12
C ALA A 512 -9.43 -7.29 5.69
N ARG A 513 -9.94 -8.18 6.56
CA ARG A 513 -11.03 -9.12 6.26
C ARG A 513 -12.32 -8.83 7.01
N GLY A 514 -12.28 -7.87 7.94
CA GLY A 514 -13.38 -7.50 8.82
C GLY A 514 -14.55 -6.84 8.08
N ASP A 515 -15.68 -6.86 8.73
CA ASP A 515 -16.88 -6.12 8.34
C ASP A 515 -17.05 -4.88 9.23
N ARG A 516 -18.20 -4.21 9.13
CA ARG A 516 -18.53 -2.98 9.86
C ARG A 516 -18.47 -3.12 11.39
N LYS A 517 -18.66 -4.33 11.93
CA LYS A 517 -18.58 -4.59 13.38
C LYS A 517 -17.18 -4.37 13.95
N ILE A 518 -16.13 -4.50 13.11
CA ILE A 518 -14.74 -4.30 13.55
C ILE A 518 -14.47 -2.84 13.94
N ALA A 519 -15.28 -1.89 13.49
CA ALA A 519 -15.16 -0.50 13.92
C ALA A 519 -15.21 -0.34 15.45
N ASP A 520 -16.08 -1.11 16.12
CA ASP A 520 -16.19 -1.05 17.59
C ASP A 520 -14.92 -1.60 18.25
N VAL A 521 -14.29 -2.63 17.68
CA VAL A 521 -13.00 -3.16 18.17
C VAL A 521 -11.91 -2.09 18.02
N ILE A 522 -11.84 -1.42 16.86
CA ILE A 522 -10.84 -0.37 16.59
C ILE A 522 -10.98 0.79 17.59
N VAL A 523 -12.22 1.24 17.84
CA VAL A 523 -12.47 2.31 18.83
C VAL A 523 -12.07 1.89 20.23
N ASN A 524 -12.45 0.69 20.66
CA ASN A 524 -12.09 0.21 21.99
C ASN A 524 -10.57 0.02 22.16
N ALA A 525 -9.89 -0.52 21.13
CA ALA A 525 -8.43 -0.64 21.15
C ALA A 525 -7.76 0.75 21.25
N TYR A 526 -8.20 1.71 20.46
CA TYR A 526 -7.73 3.08 20.53
C TYR A 526 -7.95 3.71 21.93
N GLN A 527 -9.13 3.54 22.51
CA GLN A 527 -9.45 4.02 23.85
C GLN A 527 -8.63 3.32 24.94
N ASN A 528 -8.21 2.07 24.71
CA ASN A 528 -7.28 1.36 25.58
C ASN A 528 -5.83 1.83 25.44
N GLY A 529 -5.49 2.61 24.38
CA GLY A 529 -4.17 3.19 24.14
C GLY A 529 -3.46 2.71 22.86
N ALA A 530 -4.11 1.91 22.01
CA ALA A 530 -3.52 1.45 20.74
C ALA A 530 -3.34 2.63 19.79
N MET A 531 -2.10 2.86 19.37
CA MET A 531 -1.68 3.82 18.35
C MET A 531 -0.38 3.33 17.74
N TYR A 532 -0.15 3.66 16.46
CA TYR A 532 1.08 3.28 15.75
C TYR A 532 1.34 1.78 15.77
N ASP A 533 0.29 0.97 15.58
CA ASP A 533 0.37 -0.49 15.62
C ASP A 533 1.33 -1.09 14.57
N SER A 534 1.72 -0.33 13.55
CA SER A 534 2.77 -0.69 12.58
C SER A 534 4.20 -0.53 13.11
N TRP A 535 4.38 0.10 14.27
CA TRP A 535 5.68 0.36 14.89
C TRP A 535 5.91 -0.61 16.06
N SER A 536 6.92 -1.46 15.97
CA SER A 536 7.18 -2.53 16.94
C SER A 536 7.45 -2.05 18.37
N ASP A 537 7.87 -0.81 18.56
CA ASP A 537 8.09 -0.17 19.85
C ASP A 537 6.82 0.48 20.43
N GLN A 538 5.74 0.57 19.64
CA GLN A 538 4.45 1.13 20.05
C GLN A 538 3.35 0.06 20.11
N PHE A 539 3.48 -1.01 19.31
CA PHE A 539 2.50 -2.09 19.29
C PHE A 539 2.34 -2.75 20.66
N ASN A 540 1.11 -2.88 21.13
CA ASN A 540 0.78 -3.57 22.36
C ASN A 540 -0.50 -4.40 22.20
N LEU A 541 -0.34 -5.72 22.13
CA LEU A 541 -1.43 -6.67 21.95
C LEU A 541 -2.50 -6.58 23.06
N GLU A 542 -2.13 -6.26 24.30
CA GLU A 542 -3.06 -6.19 25.45
C GLU A 542 -4.21 -5.20 25.21
N TYR A 543 -3.97 -4.10 24.47
CA TYR A 543 -5.01 -3.14 24.12
C TYR A 543 -6.08 -3.76 23.22
N TRP A 544 -5.66 -4.63 22.31
CA TRP A 544 -6.53 -5.35 21.37
C TRP A 544 -7.26 -6.50 22.04
N LEU A 545 -6.59 -7.30 22.89
CA LEU A 545 -7.23 -8.37 23.67
C LEU A 545 -8.36 -7.82 24.52
N LYS A 546 -8.12 -6.70 25.21
CA LYS A 546 -9.14 -6.01 26.00
C LYS A 546 -10.29 -5.49 25.12
N ALA A 547 -10.01 -4.99 23.91
CA ALA A 547 -11.03 -4.56 22.98
C ALA A 547 -11.92 -5.73 22.51
N TYR A 548 -11.36 -6.92 22.29
CA TYR A 548 -12.13 -8.12 21.95
C TYR A 548 -13.07 -8.52 23.08
N GLU A 549 -12.59 -8.48 24.34
CA GLU A 549 -13.44 -8.75 25.53
C GLU A 549 -14.56 -7.72 25.65
N GLN A 550 -14.26 -6.43 25.48
CA GLN A 550 -15.23 -5.34 25.60
C GLN A 550 -16.33 -5.41 24.55
N THR A 551 -16.01 -5.84 23.32
CA THR A 551 -16.95 -5.91 22.21
C THR A 551 -17.62 -7.27 22.07
N GLY A 552 -17.06 -8.33 22.67
CA GLY A 552 -17.51 -9.71 22.49
C GLY A 552 -17.24 -10.26 21.08
N ILE A 553 -16.37 -9.60 20.28
CA ILE A 553 -16.03 -10.04 18.93
C ILE A 553 -14.91 -11.07 18.98
N ASP A 554 -15.15 -12.21 18.35
CA ASP A 554 -14.12 -13.23 18.13
C ASP A 554 -13.30 -12.90 16.88
N PRO A 555 -12.00 -12.53 17.01
CA PRO A 555 -11.14 -12.28 15.84
C PRO A 555 -10.95 -13.52 14.96
N GLY A 556 -11.06 -14.73 15.54
CA GLY A 556 -10.96 -16.00 14.83
C GLY A 556 -12.03 -16.19 13.77
N PHE A 557 -13.22 -15.61 13.97
CA PHE A 557 -14.29 -15.61 12.97
C PHE A 557 -13.83 -15.02 11.62
N TYR A 558 -13.04 -13.96 11.66
CA TYR A 558 -12.55 -13.26 10.47
C TYR A 558 -11.26 -13.85 9.91
N THR A 559 -10.39 -14.39 10.76
CA THR A 559 -9.02 -14.80 10.41
C THR A 559 -8.85 -16.30 10.24
N LEU A 560 -9.35 -17.13 11.16
CA LEU A 560 -9.03 -18.56 11.25
C LEU A 560 -10.00 -19.46 10.50
N ARG A 561 -11.09 -18.91 9.99
CA ARG A 561 -12.13 -19.64 9.26
C ARG A 561 -11.84 -19.61 7.75
N GLN A 562 -11.87 -20.79 7.10
CA GLN A 562 -12.02 -20.86 5.65
C GLN A 562 -13.44 -20.43 5.29
N ARG A 563 -13.57 -19.56 4.30
CA ARG A 563 -14.87 -19.01 3.87
C ARG A 563 -15.43 -19.80 2.71
N ASP A 564 -16.76 -19.88 2.61
CA ASP A 564 -17.44 -20.52 1.51
C ASP A 564 -17.39 -19.67 0.24
N LEU A 565 -17.41 -20.31 -0.94
CA LEU A 565 -17.30 -19.62 -2.23
C LEU A 565 -18.52 -18.74 -2.54
N ASP A 566 -19.66 -19.02 -1.94
CA ASP A 566 -20.92 -18.29 -2.08
C ASP A 566 -21.18 -17.29 -0.95
N GLU A 567 -20.29 -17.21 0.05
CA GLU A 567 -20.36 -16.22 1.11
C GLU A 567 -20.29 -14.79 0.55
N ILE A 568 -21.12 -13.91 1.08
CA ILE A 568 -21.08 -12.48 0.77
C ILE A 568 -19.99 -11.84 1.61
N PHE A 569 -19.02 -11.21 0.96
CA PHE A 569 -17.92 -10.52 1.62
C PHE A 569 -18.22 -9.02 1.81
N PRO A 570 -17.60 -8.38 2.82
CA PRO A 570 -17.78 -6.95 3.06
C PRO A 570 -17.42 -6.04 1.86
N TRP A 571 -16.66 -6.55 0.90
CA TRP A 571 -16.23 -5.84 -0.30
C TRP A 571 -16.93 -6.26 -1.60
N ASP A 572 -17.88 -7.19 -1.56
CA ASP A 572 -18.55 -7.73 -2.78
C ASP A 572 -19.41 -6.68 -3.52
N PHE A 573 -19.75 -5.56 -2.88
CA PHE A 573 -20.43 -4.44 -3.51
C PHE A 573 -19.49 -3.56 -4.37
N ILE A 574 -18.18 -3.77 -4.31
CA ILE A 574 -17.18 -3.04 -5.09
C ILE A 574 -16.85 -3.82 -6.36
N ASP A 575 -17.05 -3.20 -7.51
CA ASP A 575 -16.55 -3.71 -8.78
C ASP A 575 -15.13 -3.24 -9.03
N SER A 576 -14.16 -4.05 -8.62
CA SER A 576 -12.73 -3.78 -8.82
C SER A 576 -12.25 -3.99 -10.26
N GLY A 577 -13.11 -4.50 -11.13
CA GLY A 577 -12.78 -4.91 -12.50
C GLY A 577 -12.29 -6.35 -12.62
N VAL A 578 -12.10 -7.04 -11.49
CA VAL A 578 -11.80 -8.47 -11.47
C VAL A 578 -13.03 -9.21 -10.97
N THR A 579 -13.54 -10.16 -11.77
CA THR A 579 -14.79 -10.85 -11.44
C THR A 579 -14.60 -11.94 -10.39
N LYS A 580 -15.64 -12.21 -9.59
CA LYS A 580 -15.63 -13.28 -8.57
C LYS A 580 -15.45 -14.65 -9.22
N GLU A 581 -16.02 -14.88 -10.40
CA GLU A 581 -15.88 -16.13 -11.16
C GLU A 581 -14.43 -16.38 -11.60
N PHE A 582 -13.70 -15.32 -11.99
CA PHE A 582 -12.28 -15.43 -12.27
C PHE A 582 -11.49 -15.83 -11.02
N LEU A 583 -11.76 -15.18 -9.89
CA LEU A 583 -11.07 -15.49 -8.63
C LEU A 583 -11.37 -16.92 -8.16
N ILE A 584 -12.61 -17.39 -8.28
CA ILE A 584 -13.00 -18.78 -7.96
C ILE A 584 -12.28 -19.78 -8.88
N ARG A 585 -12.17 -19.48 -10.17
CA ARG A 585 -11.44 -20.36 -11.10
C ARG A 585 -9.96 -20.46 -10.71
N GLU A 586 -9.32 -19.35 -10.40
CA GLU A 586 -7.92 -19.33 -9.97
C GLU A 586 -7.72 -20.01 -8.60
N TRP A 587 -8.69 -19.89 -7.69
CA TRP A 587 -8.71 -20.64 -6.43
C TRP A 587 -8.71 -22.16 -6.67
N LYS A 588 -9.57 -22.65 -7.56
CA LYS A 588 -9.65 -24.07 -7.91
C LYS A 588 -8.37 -24.55 -8.62
N THR A 589 -7.83 -23.74 -9.54
CA THR A 589 -6.60 -24.04 -10.26
C THR A 589 -5.39 -24.14 -9.32
N ALA A 590 -5.37 -23.32 -8.25
CA ALA A 590 -4.34 -23.39 -7.20
C ALA A 590 -4.35 -24.74 -6.46
N HIS A 591 -5.55 -25.27 -6.14
CA HIS A 591 -5.70 -26.56 -5.46
C HIS A 591 -5.39 -27.78 -6.36
N GLU A 592 -5.19 -27.55 -7.65
CA GLU A 592 -4.73 -28.55 -8.61
C GLU A 592 -3.22 -28.42 -8.89
N ASP A 593 -2.49 -27.60 -8.14
CA ASP A 593 -1.06 -27.27 -8.30
C ASP A 593 -0.70 -26.80 -9.74
N LYS A 594 -1.69 -26.17 -10.44
CA LYS A 594 -1.52 -25.71 -11.82
C LYS A 594 -1.18 -24.23 -11.90
N ILE A 595 -0.35 -23.89 -12.88
CA ILE A 595 -0.01 -22.50 -13.21
C ILE A 595 -1.01 -21.91 -14.22
N SER A 596 -1.13 -20.58 -14.18
CA SER A 596 -1.90 -19.79 -15.14
C SER A 596 -0.97 -18.84 -15.88
N PRO A 597 -1.14 -18.64 -17.21
CA PRO A 597 -0.29 -17.76 -18.00
C PRO A 597 -0.46 -16.29 -17.61
N ASN A 598 0.54 -15.47 -17.93
CA ASN A 598 0.45 -14.01 -17.74
C ASN A 598 -0.35 -13.33 -18.87
N CYS A 599 -0.70 -12.04 -18.68
CA CYS A 599 -1.57 -11.30 -19.61
C CYS A 599 -0.98 -11.12 -21.02
N ARG A 600 0.36 -11.15 -21.19
CA ARG A 600 1.00 -11.09 -22.52
C ARG A 600 1.00 -12.43 -23.25
N GLN A 601 0.97 -13.53 -22.48
CA GLN A 601 0.90 -14.87 -23.06
C GLN A 601 -0.52 -15.24 -23.47
N GLN A 602 -1.50 -14.99 -22.59
CA GLN A 602 -2.90 -15.31 -22.84
C GLN A 602 -3.84 -14.48 -21.98
N CYS A 603 -4.95 -14.02 -22.56
CA CYS A 603 -6.02 -13.38 -21.81
C CYS A 603 -6.85 -14.45 -21.06
N LEU A 604 -6.89 -14.36 -19.74
CA LEU A 604 -7.66 -15.29 -18.89
C LEU A 604 -9.09 -14.82 -18.59
N GLY A 605 -9.56 -13.73 -19.19
CA GLY A 605 -10.92 -13.22 -18.99
C GLY A 605 -11.19 -12.80 -17.54
N CYS A 606 -10.26 -12.07 -16.92
CA CYS A 606 -10.40 -11.62 -15.53
C CYS A 606 -11.46 -10.53 -15.31
N GLY A 607 -11.93 -9.85 -16.39
CA GLY A 607 -12.89 -8.74 -16.34
C GLY A 607 -12.28 -7.36 -16.59
N ALA A 608 -10.98 -7.15 -16.35
CA ALA A 608 -10.33 -5.84 -16.44
C ALA A 608 -10.33 -5.20 -17.86
N ARG A 609 -10.65 -5.97 -18.90
CA ARG A 609 -10.77 -5.47 -20.28
C ARG A 609 -11.81 -4.34 -20.42
N LYS A 610 -12.81 -4.28 -19.54
CA LYS A 610 -13.82 -3.21 -19.54
C LYS A 610 -13.23 -1.80 -19.40
N TYR A 611 -12.02 -1.67 -18.84
CA TYR A 611 -11.33 -0.38 -18.67
C TYR A 611 -10.66 0.13 -19.95
N ASN A 612 -10.66 -0.63 -21.04
CA ASN A 612 -10.11 -0.23 -22.34
C ASN A 612 -8.71 0.41 -22.26
N GLY A 613 -7.78 -0.21 -21.51
CA GLY A 613 -6.45 0.36 -21.28
C GLY A 613 -5.34 -0.68 -21.27
N GLY A 614 -4.11 -0.23 -21.54
CA GLY A 614 -2.87 -0.98 -21.39
C GLY A 614 -2.85 -2.33 -22.09
N VAL A 615 -2.25 -3.33 -21.44
CA VAL A 615 -2.05 -4.69 -21.99
C VAL A 615 -3.33 -5.37 -22.49
N CYS A 616 -4.50 -4.97 -21.98
CA CYS A 616 -5.79 -5.50 -22.43
C CYS A 616 -6.18 -5.08 -23.86
N LEU A 617 -5.56 -4.02 -24.41
CA LEU A 617 -5.72 -3.59 -25.81
C LEU A 617 -4.74 -4.28 -26.74
N GLU A 618 -3.59 -4.74 -26.23
CA GLU A 618 -2.54 -5.42 -27.00
C GLU A 618 -2.90 -6.88 -27.31
N GLY A 619 -3.85 -7.45 -26.55
CA GLY A 619 -4.19 -8.87 -26.61
C GLY A 619 -4.79 -9.26 -27.95
N LYS A 620 -4.08 -10.09 -28.69
CA LYS A 620 -4.62 -10.90 -29.78
C LYS A 620 -5.76 -11.78 -29.24
N ASN A 621 -6.89 -11.74 -29.92
CA ASN A 621 -8.08 -12.58 -29.68
C ASN A 621 -7.75 -14.04 -29.43
#